data_3ca941ab10f37fa4b0f7fccdf5240b77
#
_entry.id   3ca941ab10f37fa4b0f7fccdf5240b77
#
_cell.length_a   1.000
_cell.length_b   1.000
_cell.length_c   1.000
_cell.angle_alpha   90.00
_cell.angle_beta   90.00
_cell.angle_gamma   90.00
#
_symmetry.space_group_name_H-M   'P 1'
#
loop_
_entity.id
_entity.type
_entity.pdbx_description
1 polymer ?
#
loop_
_entity_poly.entity_id
_entity_poly.type
_entity_poly.pdbx_seq_one_letter_code
_entity_poly.pdbx_strand_id
1 'polypeptide(L)'
;MSKTKERILEKALELLNERGVAQVSIRTVGDALGMSPGNLCYHYPNVDAIVEALYFRLVADLDALILESMQLASTQGIDLHFMFQSIERSFTTFQHYKFLML
;
A
#
# COMPACT_ATOMS: atom_id res chain seq x y z
N MET A 1 -7.66 -13.40 -2.23
CA MET A 1 -7.09 -12.54 -3.28
C MET A 1 -6.10 -13.33 -4.11
N SER A 2 -6.03 -13.12 -5.42
CA SER A 2 -5.14 -13.90 -6.26
C SER A 2 -3.69 -13.47 -6.07
N LYS A 3 -2.75 -14.42 -6.17
CA LYS A 3 -1.32 -14.12 -6.05
C LYS A 3 -0.84 -13.18 -7.16
N THR A 4 -1.43 -13.30 -8.34
CA THR A 4 -1.09 -12.43 -9.48
C THR A 4 -1.45 -10.99 -9.19
N LYS A 5 -2.63 -10.73 -8.64
CA LYS A 5 -3.04 -9.37 -8.25
C LYS A 5 -2.13 -8.79 -7.18
N GLU A 6 -1.73 -9.59 -6.19
CA GLU A 6 -0.81 -9.15 -5.15
C GLU A 6 0.55 -8.79 -5.73
N ARG A 7 1.08 -9.60 -6.65
CA ARG A 7 2.34 -9.30 -7.31
C ARG A 7 2.28 -8.00 -8.10
N ILE A 8 1.18 -7.77 -8.80
CA ILE A 8 0.97 -6.53 -9.54
C ILE A 8 0.97 -5.33 -8.58
N LEU A 9 0.22 -5.42 -7.49
CA LEU A 9 0.14 -4.32 -6.52
C LEU A 9 1.48 -4.05 -5.86
N GLU A 10 2.23 -5.08 -5.47
CA GLU A 10 3.53 -4.90 -4.83
C GLU A 10 4.54 -4.25 -5.77
N LYS A 11 4.61 -4.70 -7.02
CA LYS A 11 5.51 -4.10 -7.99
C LYS A 11 5.10 -2.67 -8.35
N ALA A 12 3.81 -2.44 -8.52
CA ALA A 12 3.31 -1.11 -8.80
C ALA A 12 3.60 -0.15 -7.65
N LEU A 13 3.41 -0.58 -6.41
CA LEU A 13 3.71 0.23 -5.24
C LEU A 13 5.20 0.61 -5.21
N GLU A 14 6.08 -0.34 -5.47
CA GLU A 14 7.51 -0.08 -5.54
C GLU A 14 7.84 0.99 -6.59
N LEU A 15 7.29 0.84 -7.79
CA LEU A 15 7.54 1.78 -8.90
C LEU A 15 6.93 3.16 -8.62
N LEU A 16 5.73 3.21 -8.05
CA LEU A 16 5.06 4.46 -7.70
C LEU A 16 5.82 5.21 -6.61
N ASN A 17 6.32 4.51 -5.61
CA ASN A 17 7.13 5.12 -4.55
C ASN A 17 8.46 5.65 -5.08
N GLU A 18 9.05 4.95 -6.05
CA GLU A 18 10.33 5.30 -6.63
C GLU A 18 10.24 6.45 -7.64
N ARG A 19 9.23 6.41 -8.53
CA ARG A 19 9.14 7.29 -9.70
C ARG A 19 8.00 8.30 -9.66
N GLY A 20 7.00 8.08 -8.80
CA GLY A 20 5.79 8.90 -8.75
C GLY A 20 4.73 8.44 -9.76
N VAL A 21 3.50 8.88 -9.53
CA VAL A 21 2.33 8.44 -10.33
C VAL A 21 2.48 8.80 -11.80
N ALA A 22 3.04 9.97 -12.11
CA ALA A 22 3.16 10.45 -13.50
C ALA A 22 4.09 9.58 -14.35
N GLN A 23 5.02 8.85 -13.73
CA GLN A 23 6.04 8.08 -14.43
C GLN A 23 5.73 6.58 -14.51
N VAL A 24 4.56 6.16 -14.02
CA VAL A 24 4.19 4.75 -14.00
C VAL A 24 2.97 4.51 -14.90
N SER A 25 3.08 3.53 -15.79
CA SER A 25 2.01 3.13 -16.69
C SER A 25 1.78 1.63 -16.57
N ILE A 26 0.70 1.14 -17.15
CA ILE A 26 0.43 -0.30 -17.25
C ILE A 26 1.61 -1.01 -17.93
N ARG A 27 2.17 -0.40 -18.97
CA ARG A 27 3.31 -0.97 -19.67
C ARG A 27 4.54 -1.08 -18.76
N THR A 28 4.82 -0.01 -18.01
CA THR A 28 5.95 -0.01 -17.07
C THR A 28 5.84 -1.13 -16.04
N VAL A 29 4.66 -1.30 -15.47
CA VAL A 29 4.41 -2.36 -14.49
C VAL A 29 4.53 -3.74 -15.15
N GLY A 30 3.93 -3.89 -16.33
CA GLY A 30 4.01 -5.15 -17.07
C GLY A 30 5.44 -5.54 -17.43
N ASP A 31 6.22 -4.58 -17.92
CA ASP A 31 7.63 -4.82 -18.25
C ASP A 31 8.42 -5.27 -17.00
N ALA A 32 8.17 -4.65 -15.87
CA ALA A 32 8.86 -4.99 -14.61
C ALA A 32 8.50 -6.40 -14.12
N LEU A 33 7.30 -6.89 -14.47
CA LEU A 33 6.83 -8.21 -14.05
C LEU A 33 7.02 -9.29 -15.11
N GLY A 34 7.43 -8.91 -16.33
CA GLY A 34 7.47 -9.84 -17.44
C GLY A 34 6.08 -10.22 -17.94
N MET A 35 5.09 -9.35 -17.75
CA MET A 35 3.71 -9.56 -18.21
C MET A 35 3.39 -8.68 -19.40
N SER A 36 2.60 -9.20 -20.34
CA SER A 36 2.10 -8.38 -21.44
C SER A 36 1.09 -7.36 -20.95
N PRO A 37 0.96 -6.19 -21.60
CA PRO A 37 -0.06 -5.22 -21.23
C PRO A 37 -1.48 -5.79 -21.22
N GLY A 38 -1.81 -6.65 -22.16
CA GLY A 38 -3.13 -7.29 -22.22
C GLY A 38 -3.39 -8.18 -21.02
N ASN A 39 -2.40 -8.96 -20.60
CA ASN A 39 -2.51 -9.80 -19.43
C ASN A 39 -2.67 -8.96 -18.15
N LEU A 40 -1.90 -7.88 -18.04
CA LEU A 40 -2.00 -6.98 -16.91
C LEU A 40 -3.37 -6.30 -16.85
N CYS A 41 -3.86 -5.81 -18.00
CA CYS A 41 -5.17 -5.15 -18.10
C CYS A 41 -6.34 -6.07 -17.73
N TYR A 42 -6.16 -7.38 -17.86
CA TYR A 42 -7.17 -8.33 -17.40
C TYR A 42 -7.42 -8.19 -15.89
N HIS A 43 -6.39 -7.89 -15.13
CA HIS A 43 -6.48 -7.72 -13.68
C HIS A 43 -6.79 -6.27 -13.30
N TYR A 44 -6.10 -5.31 -13.92
CA TYR A 44 -6.25 -3.87 -13.65
C TYR A 44 -6.27 -3.13 -14.98
N PRO A 45 -7.41 -2.55 -15.37
CA PRO A 45 -7.54 -1.95 -16.71
C PRO A 45 -6.66 -0.70 -16.91
N ASN A 46 -6.28 -0.01 -15.86
CA ASN A 46 -5.44 1.19 -15.95
C ASN A 46 -4.71 1.41 -14.61
N VAL A 47 -3.81 2.38 -14.61
CA VAL A 47 -3.03 2.71 -13.39
C VAL A 47 -3.93 3.26 -12.29
N ASP A 48 -4.98 4.00 -12.65
CA ASP A 48 -5.92 4.54 -11.66
C ASP A 48 -6.57 3.41 -10.84
N ALA A 49 -6.90 2.29 -11.50
CA ALA A 49 -7.44 1.12 -10.80
C ALA A 49 -6.42 0.52 -9.84
N ILE A 50 -5.13 0.51 -10.22
CA ILE A 50 -4.06 0.04 -9.35
C ILE A 50 -3.90 0.97 -8.14
N VAL A 51 -3.89 2.27 -8.36
CA VAL A 51 -3.78 3.28 -7.29
C VAL A 51 -4.96 3.16 -6.33
N GLU A 52 -6.17 2.98 -6.85
CA GLU A 52 -7.36 2.77 -6.03
C GLU A 52 -7.23 1.53 -5.15
N ALA A 53 -6.75 0.42 -5.71
CA ALA A 53 -6.54 -0.81 -4.96
C ALA A 53 -5.49 -0.63 -3.86
N LEU A 54 -4.43 0.12 -4.14
CA LEU A 54 -3.39 0.44 -3.14
C LEU A 54 -3.95 1.35 -2.05
N TYR A 55 -4.81 2.29 -2.40
CA TYR A 55 -5.48 3.14 -1.41
C TYR A 55 -6.31 2.30 -0.44
N PHE A 56 -7.08 1.35 -0.95
CA PHE A 56 -7.87 0.47 -0.09
C PHE A 56 -6.98 -0.41 0.81
N ARG A 57 -5.81 -0.83 0.31
CA ARG A 57 -4.84 -1.55 1.14
C ARG A 57 -4.31 -0.66 2.26
N LEU A 58 -4.01 0.60 1.96
CA LEU A 58 -3.58 1.57 2.99
C LEU A 58 -4.65 1.72 4.07
N VAL A 59 -5.90 1.89 3.67
CA VAL A 59 -7.01 2.03 4.62
C VAL A 59 -7.12 0.77 5.50
N ALA A 60 -7.01 -0.42 4.90
CA ALA A 60 -7.06 -1.67 5.65
C ALA A 60 -5.90 -1.78 6.63
N ASP A 61 -4.70 -1.40 6.23
CA ASP A 61 -3.52 -1.42 7.11
C ASP A 61 -3.69 -0.45 8.27
N LEU A 62 -4.22 0.75 8.03
CA LEU A 62 -4.49 1.71 9.09
C LEU A 62 -5.58 1.23 10.05
N ASP A 63 -6.64 0.61 9.51
CA ASP A 63 -7.70 0.04 10.35
C ASP A 63 -7.16 -1.05 11.27
N ALA A 64 -6.28 -1.91 10.75
CA ALA A 64 -5.63 -2.95 11.55
C ALA A 64 -4.79 -2.35 12.67
N LEU A 65 -4.06 -1.27 12.38
CA LEU A 65 -3.26 -0.56 13.39
C LEU A 65 -4.14 0.04 14.48
N ILE A 66 -5.26 0.64 14.09
CA ILE A 66 -6.20 1.25 15.04
C ILE A 66 -6.77 0.18 15.96
N LEU A 67 -7.21 -0.95 15.40
CA LEU A 67 -7.75 -2.05 16.20
C LEU A 67 -6.72 -2.60 17.17
N GLU A 68 -5.49 -2.82 16.71
CA GLU A 68 -4.40 -3.30 17.56
C GLU A 68 -4.11 -2.32 18.68
N SER A 69 -4.06 -1.02 18.35
CA SER A 69 -3.81 0.03 19.35
C SER A 69 -4.91 0.09 20.41
N MET A 70 -6.17 -0.07 20.00
CA MET A 70 -7.30 -0.09 20.92
C MET A 70 -7.23 -1.28 21.87
N GLN A 71 -6.86 -2.46 21.34
CA GLN A 71 -6.71 -3.65 22.17
C GLN A 71 -5.58 -3.50 23.19
N LEU A 72 -4.44 -2.97 22.76
CA LEU A 72 -3.31 -2.72 23.66
C LEU A 72 -3.66 -1.69 24.72
N ALA A 73 -4.37 -0.61 24.34
CA ALA A 73 -4.79 0.41 25.28
C ALA A 73 -5.72 -0.15 26.35
N SER A 74 -6.60 -1.09 25.98
CA SER A 74 -7.54 -1.68 26.93
C SER A 74 -6.87 -2.65 27.91
N THR A 75 -5.76 -3.29 27.51
CA THR A 75 -5.06 -4.27 28.36
C THR A 75 -3.90 -3.68 29.15
N GLN A 76 -3.16 -2.73 28.58
CA GLN A 76 -1.94 -2.18 29.17
C GLN A 76 -2.08 -0.71 29.59
N GLY A 77 -3.16 -0.06 29.19
CA GLY A 77 -3.35 1.36 29.39
C GLY A 77 -2.58 2.20 28.38
N ILE A 78 -2.82 3.50 28.43
CA ILE A 78 -2.17 4.46 27.53
C ILE A 78 -1.09 5.19 28.34
N ASP A 79 0.17 4.96 27.96
CA ASP A 79 1.30 5.65 28.55
C ASP A 79 2.15 6.29 27.43
N LEU A 80 3.24 6.93 27.82
CA LEU A 80 4.12 7.60 26.86
C LEU A 80 4.73 6.62 25.87
N HIS A 81 5.13 5.44 26.34
CA HIS A 81 5.72 4.39 25.51
C HIS A 81 4.71 3.91 24.46
N PHE A 82 3.46 3.68 24.85
CA PHE A 82 2.38 3.31 23.95
C PHE A 82 2.18 4.37 22.87
N MET A 83 2.18 5.65 23.26
CA MET A 83 2.01 6.75 22.30
C MET A 83 3.14 6.79 21.29
N PHE A 84 4.39 6.62 21.71
CA PHE A 84 5.54 6.59 20.82
C PHE A 84 5.47 5.42 19.83
N GLN A 85 5.11 4.24 20.32
CA GLN A 85 4.98 3.07 19.46
C GLN A 85 3.89 3.25 18.41
N SER A 86 2.76 3.81 18.79
CA SER A 86 1.65 4.06 17.85
C SER A 86 2.05 5.04 16.76
N ILE A 87 2.77 6.11 17.12
CA ILE A 87 3.26 7.10 16.16
C ILE A 87 4.26 6.45 15.20
N GLU A 88 5.20 5.65 15.71
CA GLU A 88 6.19 4.97 14.87
C GLU A 88 5.54 4.01 13.87
N ARG A 89 4.56 3.23 14.31
CA ARG A 89 3.84 2.31 13.43
C ARG A 89 3.08 3.03 12.34
N SER A 90 2.38 4.10 12.69
CA SER A 90 1.66 4.92 11.72
C SER A 90 2.62 5.54 10.71
N PHE A 91 3.74 6.06 11.17
CA PHE A 91 4.76 6.65 10.31
C PHE A 91 5.33 5.63 9.33
N THR A 92 5.62 4.41 9.80
CA THR A 92 6.12 3.33 8.94
C THR A 92 5.10 2.96 7.87
N THR A 93 3.82 2.88 8.24
CA THR A 93 2.76 2.59 7.28
C THR A 93 2.67 3.67 6.20
N PHE A 94 2.71 4.94 6.58
CA PHE A 94 2.68 6.04 5.63
C PHE A 94 3.92 6.05 4.72
N GLN A 95 5.08 5.71 5.24
CA GLN A 95 6.29 5.62 4.40
C GLN A 95 6.16 4.53 3.34
N HIS A 96 5.52 3.42 3.67
CA HIS A 96 5.29 2.34 2.71
C HIS A 96 4.43 2.78 1.52
N TYR A 97 3.53 3.74 1.74
CA TYR A 97 2.65 4.29 0.71
C TYR A 97 2.98 5.76 0.41
N LYS A 98 4.25 6.12 0.47
CA LYS A 98 4.66 7.54 0.37
C LYS A 98 4.20 8.24 -0.91
N PHE A 99 4.00 7.50 -2.00
CA PHE A 99 3.57 8.11 -3.25
C PHE A 99 2.17 8.75 -3.14
N LEU A 100 1.33 8.27 -2.21
CA LEU A 100 0.01 8.85 -1.96
C LEU A 100 0.07 10.11 -1.11
N MET A 101 1.21 10.36 -0.45
CA MET A 101 1.39 11.48 0.46
C MET A 101 2.05 12.69 -0.20
N LEU A 102 2.50 12.54 -1.43
CA LEU A 102 3.20 13.60 -2.16
C LEU A 102 2.25 14.50 -2.94
#